data_b375f190591ca547e4437d52f198a1c4
#
_entry.id   b375f190591ca547e4437d52f198a1c4
#
_cell.length_a   1.000
_cell.length_b   1.000
_cell.length_c   1.000
_cell.angle_alpha   90.00
_cell.angle_beta   90.00
_cell.angle_gamma   90.00
#
_symmetry.space_group_name_H-M   'P 1'
#
loop_
_entity.id
_entity.type
_entity.pdbx_description
1 polymer ?
#
loop_
_entity_poly.entity_id
_entity_poly.type
_entity_poly.pdbx_seq_one_letter_code
_entity_poly.pdbx_strand_id
1 'polypeptide(L)'
;MFHDFSHRHTPCTVNGLPEAVILSRGSSGSSQFGRESDYIGRFAPESSVVSGALIETGETFLVCSHRTTPERDKYCGMVKANMIVKVQRHSQRYNENNNPIGDPEFQDVATGVHAFVRYVTGQLRQEEPGLLPTSTHLVRMQNTVGVLRPNDPTLSKPDRIVLNGRPYQVDAIDDIQFPGLYQIQLSEDMR
;
A
#
# COMPACT_ATOMS: atom_id res chain seq x y z
N MET A 1 -27.62 12.21 -0.16
CA MET A 1 -27.23 11.83 -1.56
C MET A 1 -26.82 10.36 -1.68
N PHE A 2 -25.98 9.77 -0.80
CA PHE A 2 -25.62 8.33 -0.88
C PHE A 2 -26.87 7.43 -0.86
N HIS A 3 -27.76 7.62 0.10
CA HIS A 3 -28.97 6.80 0.27
C HIS A 3 -29.96 6.93 -0.88
N ASP A 4 -29.97 8.04 -1.63
CA ASP A 4 -30.87 8.25 -2.78
C ASP A 4 -30.52 7.36 -3.99
N PHE A 5 -29.30 6.81 -3.99
CA PHE A 5 -28.78 5.94 -5.05
C PHE A 5 -28.59 4.49 -4.58
N SER A 6 -29.49 3.99 -3.72
CA SER A 6 -29.40 2.64 -3.15
C SER A 6 -29.27 1.52 -4.20
N HIS A 7 -29.86 1.70 -5.39
CA HIS A 7 -29.76 0.78 -6.52
C HIS A 7 -28.33 0.65 -7.11
N ARG A 8 -27.42 1.56 -6.75
CA ARG A 8 -26.01 1.57 -7.18
C ARG A 8 -25.05 1.09 -6.08
N HIS A 9 -25.58 0.69 -4.94
CA HIS A 9 -24.76 0.21 -3.85
C HIS A 9 -24.15 -1.15 -4.19
N THR A 10 -22.86 -1.25 -4.04
CA THR A 10 -22.10 -2.49 -4.12
C THR A 10 -21.73 -2.89 -2.69
N PRO A 11 -22.07 -4.12 -2.23
CA PRO A 11 -21.62 -4.62 -0.94
C PRO A 11 -20.08 -4.64 -0.90
N CYS A 12 -19.52 -4.22 0.21
CA CYS A 12 -18.08 -4.21 0.42
C CYS A 12 -17.75 -4.48 1.88
N THR A 13 -16.46 -4.69 2.18
CA THR A 13 -15.92 -4.54 3.52
C THR A 13 -14.97 -3.35 3.56
N VAL A 14 -14.97 -2.64 4.69
CA VAL A 14 -14.01 -1.57 5.01
C VAL A 14 -13.17 -2.08 6.18
N ASN A 15 -11.89 -2.41 5.95
CA ASN A 15 -11.02 -3.07 6.94
C ASN A 15 -11.71 -4.29 7.61
N GLY A 16 -12.42 -5.10 6.80
CA GLY A 16 -13.15 -6.29 7.27
C GLY A 16 -14.55 -6.03 7.84
N LEU A 17 -14.99 -4.77 8.01
CA LEU A 17 -16.33 -4.44 8.47
C LEU A 17 -17.31 -4.32 7.30
N PRO A 18 -18.48 -5.00 7.32
CA PRO A 18 -19.45 -4.94 6.23
C PRO A 18 -20.03 -3.54 6.03
N GLU A 19 -19.95 -3.04 4.82
CA GLU A 19 -20.48 -1.73 4.40
C GLU A 19 -20.99 -1.80 2.96
N ALA A 20 -21.35 -0.63 2.40
CA ALA A 20 -21.70 -0.48 0.99
C ALA A 20 -20.95 0.71 0.39
N VAL A 21 -20.63 0.60 -0.89
CA VAL A 21 -19.94 1.66 -1.66
C VAL A 21 -20.63 1.88 -3.00
N ILE A 22 -20.68 3.12 -3.47
CA ILE A 22 -20.93 3.44 -4.88
C ILE A 22 -19.57 3.61 -5.54
N LEU A 23 -19.20 2.61 -6.35
CA LEU A 23 -17.92 2.55 -7.02
C LEU A 23 -18.01 3.13 -8.43
N SER A 24 -17.06 3.99 -8.80
CA SER A 24 -16.91 4.52 -10.15
C SER A 24 -15.44 4.66 -10.52
N ARG A 25 -15.13 4.67 -11.82
CA ARG A 25 -13.78 5.01 -12.29
C ARG A 25 -13.56 6.52 -12.21
N GLY A 26 -12.36 6.93 -11.84
CA GLY A 26 -11.94 8.33 -11.90
C GLY A 26 -11.93 8.84 -13.33
N SER A 27 -12.47 10.03 -13.54
CA SER A 27 -12.59 10.65 -14.87
C SER A 27 -11.41 11.56 -15.26
N SER A 28 -10.44 11.78 -14.37
CA SER A 28 -9.37 12.76 -14.59
C SER A 28 -8.25 12.20 -15.45
N GLY A 29 -7.92 12.93 -16.52
CA GLY A 29 -6.80 12.60 -17.42
C GLY A 29 -5.40 12.81 -16.84
N SER A 30 -5.28 13.20 -15.56
CA SER A 30 -4.03 13.46 -14.84
C SER A 30 -3.87 12.57 -13.61
N SER A 31 -4.32 11.33 -13.71
CA SER A 31 -4.16 10.36 -12.64
C SER A 31 -2.69 10.01 -12.45
N GLN A 32 -2.16 10.19 -11.25
CA GLN A 32 -0.81 9.77 -10.85
C GLN A 32 -0.59 8.25 -10.99
N PHE A 33 -1.66 7.46 -11.13
CA PHE A 33 -1.61 5.99 -11.08
C PHE A 33 -1.97 5.32 -12.41
N GLY A 34 -2.25 6.10 -13.47
CA GLY A 34 -2.78 5.59 -14.72
C GLY A 34 -4.30 5.35 -14.66
N ARG A 35 -4.98 5.48 -15.81
CA ARG A 35 -6.44 5.45 -15.90
C ARG A 35 -7.10 4.18 -15.38
N GLU A 36 -6.39 3.05 -15.42
CA GLU A 36 -6.94 1.75 -15.03
C GLU A 36 -6.91 1.51 -13.53
N SER A 37 -6.12 2.28 -12.78
CA SER A 37 -5.92 2.11 -11.34
C SER A 37 -6.73 3.06 -10.48
N ASP A 38 -7.30 4.11 -11.05
CA ASP A 38 -8.02 5.13 -10.28
C ASP A 38 -9.50 4.86 -10.21
N TYR A 39 -9.93 4.73 -9.00
CA TYR A 39 -11.33 4.53 -8.65
C TYR A 39 -11.79 5.59 -7.65
N ILE A 40 -13.07 5.85 -7.68
CA ILE A 40 -13.75 6.74 -6.75
C ILE A 40 -14.79 5.93 -6.01
N GLY A 41 -14.69 5.93 -4.68
CA GLY A 41 -15.69 5.36 -3.79
C GLY A 41 -16.49 6.47 -3.10
N ARG A 42 -17.82 6.34 -3.12
CA ARG A 42 -18.70 7.13 -2.26
C ARG A 42 -19.29 6.21 -1.20
N PHE A 43 -19.21 6.64 0.03
CA PHE A 43 -19.70 5.92 1.19
C PHE A 43 -20.72 6.77 1.95
N ALA A 44 -21.52 6.10 2.76
CA ALA A 44 -22.46 6.76 3.66
C ALA A 44 -21.77 7.70 4.64
N PRO A 45 -22.46 8.70 5.17
CA PRO A 45 -21.91 9.60 6.19
C PRO A 45 -21.37 8.88 7.42
N GLU A 46 -22.04 7.81 7.82
CA GLU A 46 -21.72 6.97 8.99
C GLU A 46 -20.62 5.94 8.74
N SER A 47 -20.19 5.74 7.49
CA SER A 47 -19.15 4.77 7.15
C SER A 47 -17.87 4.96 7.99
N SER A 48 -17.18 3.87 8.29
CA SER A 48 -15.89 3.88 8.98
C SER A 48 -14.69 4.22 8.08
N VAL A 49 -14.93 4.43 6.77
CA VAL A 49 -13.87 4.66 5.79
C VAL A 49 -13.03 5.90 6.11
N VAL A 50 -11.70 5.72 6.03
CA VAL A 50 -10.68 6.77 6.19
C VAL A 50 -9.57 6.56 5.17
N SER A 51 -8.66 7.53 5.02
CA SER A 51 -7.43 7.32 4.23
C SER A 51 -6.64 6.13 4.79
N GLY A 52 -6.09 5.30 3.92
CA GLY A 52 -5.39 4.06 4.29
C GLY A 52 -6.29 2.84 4.51
N ALA A 53 -7.62 2.98 4.45
CA ALA A 53 -8.52 1.84 4.57
C ALA A 53 -8.38 0.87 3.39
N LEU A 54 -8.58 -0.42 3.66
CA LEU A 54 -8.69 -1.49 2.68
C LEU A 54 -10.18 -1.73 2.38
N ILE A 55 -10.55 -1.69 1.11
CA ILE A 55 -11.92 -1.93 0.64
C ILE A 55 -11.93 -3.20 -0.21
N GLU A 56 -12.82 -4.13 0.13
CA GLU A 56 -12.98 -5.38 -0.61
C GLU A 56 -14.41 -5.51 -1.15
N THR A 57 -14.55 -5.69 -2.48
CA THR A 57 -15.83 -5.80 -3.19
C THR A 57 -15.84 -6.96 -4.19
N GLY A 58 -15.04 -8.01 -3.97
CA GLY A 58 -14.63 -8.98 -4.98
C GLY A 58 -13.33 -8.58 -5.67
N GLU A 59 -13.00 -7.29 -5.65
CA GLU A 59 -11.68 -6.72 -5.92
C GLU A 59 -11.24 -5.94 -4.69
N THR A 60 -9.92 -5.72 -4.54
CA THR A 60 -9.36 -5.04 -3.37
C THR A 60 -8.83 -3.67 -3.75
N PHE A 61 -9.15 -2.65 -2.96
CA PHE A 61 -8.74 -1.27 -3.17
C PHE A 61 -8.09 -0.69 -1.91
N LEU A 62 -7.12 0.19 -2.12
CA LEU A 62 -6.49 1.01 -1.08
C LEU A 62 -7.00 2.44 -1.19
N VAL A 63 -7.48 3.00 -0.09
CA VAL A 63 -7.97 4.39 -0.03
C VAL A 63 -6.77 5.33 0.07
N CYS A 64 -6.50 6.08 -1.01
CA CYS A 64 -5.39 7.03 -1.08
C CYS A 64 -5.74 8.40 -0.49
N SER A 65 -7.00 8.81 -0.63
CA SER A 65 -7.48 10.11 -0.13
C SER A 65 -8.93 9.99 0.32
N HIS A 66 -9.28 10.79 1.30
CA HIS A 66 -10.63 10.85 1.86
C HIS A 66 -11.03 12.31 2.07
N ARG A 67 -12.26 12.64 1.71
CA ARG A 67 -12.89 13.94 1.99
C ARG A 67 -14.38 13.77 2.27
N THR A 68 -14.93 14.63 3.10
CA THR A 68 -16.37 14.70 3.33
C THR A 68 -16.98 15.71 2.37
N THR A 69 -18.07 15.36 1.71
CA THR A 69 -18.83 16.28 0.85
C THR A 69 -19.73 17.22 1.69
N PRO A 70 -20.28 18.30 1.10
CA PRO A 70 -21.26 19.15 1.79
C PRO A 70 -22.48 18.37 2.31
N GLU A 71 -22.88 17.31 1.63
CA GLU A 71 -23.97 16.41 2.02
C GLU A 71 -23.55 15.36 3.06
N ARG A 72 -22.33 15.49 3.61
CA ARG A 72 -21.69 14.60 4.58
C ARG A 72 -21.33 13.21 4.06
N ASP A 73 -21.63 12.87 2.81
CA ASP A 73 -21.13 11.61 2.22
C ASP A 73 -19.60 11.62 2.22
N LYS A 74 -19.00 10.45 2.37
CA LYS A 74 -17.55 10.28 2.29
C LYS A 74 -17.14 9.95 0.86
N TYR A 75 -16.23 10.74 0.33
CA TYR A 75 -15.70 10.62 -1.02
C TYR A 75 -14.23 10.23 -0.97
N CYS A 76 -13.90 9.08 -1.56
CA CYS A 76 -12.57 8.48 -1.48
C CYS A 76 -11.96 8.28 -2.86
N GLY A 77 -10.72 8.76 -3.03
CA GLY A 77 -9.86 8.35 -4.14
C GLY A 77 -9.18 7.04 -3.79
N MET A 78 -9.28 6.04 -4.67
CA MET A 78 -8.80 4.69 -4.40
C MET A 78 -7.95 4.17 -5.55
N VAL A 79 -7.01 3.29 -5.23
CA VAL A 79 -6.23 2.52 -6.19
C VAL A 79 -6.51 1.04 -6.02
N LYS A 80 -6.69 0.30 -7.12
CA LYS A 80 -6.89 -1.14 -7.09
C LYS A 80 -5.58 -1.85 -6.76
N ALA A 81 -5.58 -2.67 -5.71
CA ALA A 81 -4.45 -3.56 -5.43
C ALA A 81 -4.29 -4.56 -6.59
N ASN A 82 -3.07 -4.68 -7.09
CA ASN A 82 -2.75 -5.52 -8.23
C ASN A 82 -1.83 -6.70 -7.86
N MET A 83 -1.41 -6.78 -6.59
CA MET A 83 -0.50 -7.82 -6.12
C MET A 83 -0.73 -8.12 -4.64
N ILE A 84 -0.50 -9.37 -4.28
CA ILE A 84 -0.37 -9.81 -2.89
C ILE A 84 1.12 -9.97 -2.63
N VAL A 85 1.62 -9.31 -1.59
CA VAL A 85 3.04 -9.28 -1.26
C VAL A 85 3.30 -9.86 0.12
N LYS A 86 4.56 -10.18 0.38
CA LYS A 86 5.08 -10.65 1.65
C LYS A 86 6.19 -9.72 2.11
N VAL A 87 6.19 -9.38 3.38
CA VAL A 87 7.24 -8.58 4.02
C VAL A 87 8.11 -9.49 4.87
N GLN A 88 9.42 -9.37 4.73
CA GLN A 88 10.40 -10.16 5.45
C GLN A 88 11.45 -9.26 6.10
N ARG A 89 11.90 -9.67 7.29
CA ARG A 89 12.94 -8.99 8.07
C ARG A 89 14.12 -9.90 8.30
N HIS A 90 15.32 -9.35 8.16
CA HIS A 90 16.55 -10.07 8.48
C HIS A 90 16.64 -10.33 9.98
N SER A 91 16.87 -11.58 10.34
CA SER A 91 17.05 -12.03 11.72
C SER A 91 18.35 -12.83 11.83
N GLN A 92 19.19 -12.46 12.80
CA GLN A 92 20.40 -13.18 13.16
C GLN A 92 20.34 -13.46 14.65
N ARG A 93 20.50 -14.72 15.04
CA ARG A 93 20.60 -15.11 16.45
C ARG A 93 22.04 -14.94 16.93
N TYR A 94 22.20 -14.54 18.20
CA TYR A 94 23.50 -14.38 18.86
C TYR A 94 23.50 -15.17 20.17
N ASN A 95 24.68 -15.71 20.53
CA ASN A 95 24.88 -16.34 21.85
C ASN A 95 25.15 -15.28 22.93
N GLU A 96 25.35 -15.76 24.19
CA GLU A 96 25.67 -14.89 25.34
C GLU A 96 26.96 -14.08 25.17
N ASN A 97 27.85 -14.51 24.28
CA ASN A 97 29.13 -13.84 23.97
C ASN A 97 29.04 -12.96 22.69
N ASN A 98 27.83 -12.62 22.22
CA ASN A 98 27.58 -11.86 20.98
C ASN A 98 28.13 -12.51 19.71
N ASN A 99 28.36 -13.82 19.68
CA ASN A 99 28.72 -14.53 18.46
C ASN A 99 27.46 -14.99 17.72
N PRO A 100 27.41 -14.86 16.39
CA PRO A 100 26.26 -15.31 15.61
C PRO A 100 26.07 -16.82 15.71
N ILE A 101 24.83 -17.26 15.90
CA ILE A 101 24.44 -18.67 15.93
C ILE A 101 23.62 -18.98 14.68
N GLY A 102 24.09 -19.98 13.89
CA GLY A 102 23.43 -20.37 12.64
C GLY A 102 23.57 -19.33 11.52
N ASP A 103 22.96 -19.64 10.38
CA ASP A 103 22.95 -18.75 9.24
C ASP A 103 21.89 -17.65 9.41
N PRO A 104 22.16 -16.42 8.92
CA PRO A 104 21.18 -15.36 8.95
C PRO A 104 19.99 -15.70 8.04
N GLU A 105 18.78 -15.48 8.55
CA GLU A 105 17.55 -15.81 7.84
C GLU A 105 16.66 -14.56 7.68
N PHE A 106 15.84 -14.55 6.61
CA PHE A 106 14.75 -13.60 6.47
C PHE A 106 13.46 -14.23 6.96
N GLN A 107 12.91 -13.70 8.04
CA GLN A 107 11.66 -14.15 8.65
C GLN A 107 10.48 -13.35 8.13
N ASP A 108 9.33 -13.99 7.93
CA ASP A 108 8.09 -13.34 7.50
C ASP A 108 7.56 -12.46 8.62
N VAL A 109 7.46 -11.14 8.37
CA VAL A 109 6.82 -10.16 9.24
C VAL A 109 5.32 -10.10 8.94
N ALA A 110 4.98 -10.10 7.65
CA ALA A 110 3.60 -10.10 7.19
C ALA A 110 3.48 -10.86 5.87
N THR A 111 2.37 -11.59 5.72
CA THR A 111 2.03 -12.34 4.51
C THR A 111 0.62 -11.98 4.05
N GLY A 112 0.33 -12.20 2.76
CA GLY A 112 -1.01 -11.92 2.23
C GLY A 112 -1.35 -10.44 2.17
N VAL A 113 -0.36 -9.55 2.13
CA VAL A 113 -0.58 -8.09 2.14
C VAL A 113 -1.01 -7.62 0.76
N HIS A 114 -2.19 -7.02 0.67
CA HIS A 114 -2.66 -6.39 -0.56
C HIS A 114 -1.89 -5.11 -0.84
N ALA A 115 -1.33 -5.02 -2.05
CA ALA A 115 -0.49 -3.90 -2.46
C ALA A 115 -0.80 -3.45 -3.90
N PHE A 116 -0.56 -2.18 -4.16
CA PHE A 116 -0.47 -1.62 -5.49
C PHE A 116 1.00 -1.46 -5.84
N VAL A 117 1.45 -2.17 -6.87
CA VAL A 117 2.85 -2.23 -7.29
C VAL A 117 2.98 -1.64 -8.70
N ARG A 118 3.95 -0.74 -8.88
CA ARG A 118 4.31 -0.14 -10.17
C ARG A 118 5.79 -0.36 -10.45
N TYR A 119 6.11 -0.65 -11.70
CA TYR A 119 7.48 -0.59 -12.17
C TYR A 119 7.90 0.86 -12.40
N VAL A 120 9.11 1.22 -11.99
CA VAL A 120 9.65 2.58 -12.15
C VAL A 120 10.18 2.76 -13.57
N THR A 121 9.37 3.41 -14.41
CA THR A 121 9.74 3.78 -15.79
C THR A 121 10.48 5.11 -15.83
N GLY A 122 11.12 5.42 -16.97
CA GLY A 122 11.73 6.73 -17.20
C GLY A 122 10.73 7.88 -17.09
N GLN A 123 9.49 7.68 -17.56
CA GLN A 123 8.43 8.68 -17.41
C GLN A 123 8.06 8.90 -15.94
N LEU A 124 7.90 7.82 -15.17
CA LEU A 124 7.58 7.93 -13.73
C LEU A 124 8.67 8.70 -12.96
N ARG A 125 9.95 8.52 -13.35
CA ARG A 125 11.06 9.28 -12.74
C ARG A 125 10.99 10.78 -13.03
N GLN A 126 10.45 11.16 -14.20
CA GLN A 126 10.24 12.57 -14.54
C GLN A 126 9.06 13.18 -13.77
N GLU A 127 8.01 12.39 -13.56
CA GLU A 127 6.82 12.81 -12.81
C GLU A 127 7.06 12.84 -11.30
N GLU A 128 7.89 11.93 -10.78
CA GLU A 128 8.22 11.80 -9.35
C GLU A 128 9.75 11.92 -9.13
N PRO A 129 10.31 13.15 -9.12
CA PRO A 129 11.76 13.36 -9.03
C PRO A 129 12.37 12.91 -7.68
N GLY A 130 11.55 12.63 -6.67
CA GLY A 130 11.98 12.06 -5.38
C GLY A 130 12.32 10.57 -5.41
N LEU A 131 12.17 9.90 -6.58
CA LEU A 131 12.55 8.49 -6.69
C LEU A 131 14.07 8.33 -6.72
N LEU A 132 14.56 7.40 -5.90
CA LEU A 132 15.98 7.04 -5.89
C LEU A 132 16.39 6.44 -7.25
N PRO A 133 17.60 6.71 -7.74
CA PRO A 133 18.08 6.18 -9.03
C PRO A 133 18.07 4.65 -9.11
N THR A 134 18.29 3.98 -7.97
CA THR A 134 18.30 2.52 -7.84
C THR A 134 16.94 1.88 -7.81
N SER A 135 15.88 2.65 -7.52
CA SER A 135 14.52 2.09 -7.37
C SER A 135 14.00 1.50 -8.68
N THR A 136 13.56 0.27 -8.62
CA THR A 136 12.95 -0.47 -9.74
C THR A 136 11.43 -0.59 -9.62
N HIS A 137 10.92 -0.60 -8.40
CA HIS A 137 9.50 -0.71 -8.10
C HIS A 137 9.06 0.31 -7.05
N LEU A 138 7.82 0.76 -7.19
CA LEU A 138 7.11 1.57 -6.21
C LEU A 138 5.93 0.77 -5.70
N VAL A 139 5.83 0.58 -4.38
CA VAL A 139 4.80 -0.22 -3.73
C VAL A 139 3.99 0.66 -2.81
N ARG A 140 2.68 0.53 -2.86
CA ARG A 140 1.76 1.15 -1.90
C ARG A 140 0.98 0.08 -1.18
N MET A 141 0.96 0.15 0.16
CA MET A 141 0.25 -0.78 1.04
C MET A 141 -0.14 -0.08 2.34
N GLN A 142 -0.99 -0.71 3.16
CA GLN A 142 -1.35 -0.16 4.47
C GLN A 142 -0.13 -0.01 5.37
N ASN A 143 -0.08 1.06 6.16
CA ASN A 143 1.04 1.33 7.07
C ASN A 143 1.00 0.47 8.35
N THR A 144 -0.08 -0.28 8.57
CA THR A 144 -0.22 -1.24 9.66
C THR A 144 0.62 -2.51 9.50
N VAL A 145 1.23 -2.69 8.33
CA VAL A 145 2.00 -3.91 7.99
C VAL A 145 3.33 -4.02 8.75
N GLY A 146 3.83 -2.91 9.34
CA GLY A 146 5.01 -2.93 10.19
C GLY A 146 6.35 -3.02 9.46
N VAL A 147 6.43 -2.51 8.21
CA VAL A 147 7.71 -2.32 7.50
C VAL A 147 8.51 -1.22 8.20
N LEU A 148 9.79 -1.48 8.46
CA LEU A 148 10.68 -0.51 9.09
C LEU A 148 11.47 0.28 8.07
N ARG A 149 11.78 1.54 8.41
CA ARG A 149 12.62 2.40 7.56
C ARG A 149 14.04 1.80 7.45
N PRO A 150 14.70 1.91 6.29
CA PRO A 150 16.02 1.30 6.08
C PRO A 150 17.09 1.73 7.08
N ASN A 151 16.95 2.92 7.67
CA ASN A 151 17.85 3.48 8.67
C ASN A 151 17.38 3.28 10.12
N ASP A 152 16.37 2.42 10.35
CA ASP A 152 15.91 2.08 11.70
C ASP A 152 17.06 1.37 12.47
N PRO A 153 17.42 1.85 13.68
CA PRO A 153 18.56 1.31 14.43
C PRO A 153 18.36 -0.14 14.90
N THR A 154 17.14 -0.65 14.85
CA THR A 154 16.84 -2.06 15.21
C THR A 154 17.10 -3.03 14.07
N LEU A 155 17.31 -2.53 12.84
CA LEU A 155 17.57 -3.35 11.67
C LEU A 155 19.07 -3.58 11.50
N SER A 156 19.47 -4.85 11.36
CA SER A 156 20.81 -5.22 10.89
C SER A 156 20.95 -5.08 9.38
N LYS A 157 19.85 -5.24 8.65
CA LYS A 157 19.72 -5.05 7.19
C LYS A 157 18.31 -4.55 6.88
N PRO A 158 18.12 -3.74 5.82
CA PRO A 158 16.78 -3.29 5.40
C PRO A 158 15.81 -4.46 5.21
N ASP A 159 14.55 -4.23 5.56
CA ASP A 159 13.46 -5.15 5.27
C ASP A 159 13.41 -5.46 3.77
N ARG A 160 12.80 -6.59 3.41
CA ARG A 160 12.54 -6.94 2.00
C ARG A 160 11.07 -7.18 1.78
N ILE A 161 10.64 -6.88 0.55
CA ILE A 161 9.30 -7.20 0.05
C ILE A 161 9.45 -8.23 -1.06
N VAL A 162 8.71 -9.33 -0.95
CA VAL A 162 8.69 -10.38 -1.96
C VAL A 162 7.54 -10.15 -2.92
N LEU A 163 7.87 -9.89 -4.19
CA LEU A 163 6.95 -9.68 -5.30
C LEU A 163 7.02 -10.90 -6.23
N ASN A 164 5.92 -11.65 -6.36
CA ASN A 164 5.88 -12.85 -7.21
C ASN A 164 7.07 -13.82 -6.97
N GLY A 165 7.43 -14.02 -5.71
CA GLY A 165 8.53 -14.91 -5.33
C GLY A 165 9.93 -14.30 -5.44
N ARG A 166 10.08 -13.07 -5.95
CA ARG A 166 11.37 -12.37 -6.04
C ARG A 166 11.52 -11.38 -4.89
N PRO A 167 12.64 -11.39 -4.16
CA PRO A 167 12.90 -10.46 -3.08
C PRO A 167 13.38 -9.11 -3.63
N TYR A 168 12.90 -8.04 -3.01
CA TYR A 168 13.30 -6.64 -3.26
C TYR A 168 13.62 -5.96 -1.94
N GLN A 169 14.71 -5.19 -1.91
CA GLN A 169 15.10 -4.43 -0.76
C GLN A 169 14.24 -3.17 -0.62
N VAL A 170 13.87 -2.84 0.60
CA VAL A 170 13.25 -1.56 0.95
C VAL A 170 14.33 -0.47 0.98
N ASP A 171 14.26 0.51 0.08
CA ASP A 171 15.24 1.60 -0.03
C ASP A 171 14.75 2.89 0.66
N ALA A 172 13.45 3.18 0.56
CA ALA A 172 12.83 4.33 1.19
C ALA A 172 11.34 4.07 1.47
N ILE A 173 10.84 4.73 2.51
CA ILE A 173 9.41 4.70 2.88
C ILE A 173 8.94 6.14 3.06
N ASP A 174 7.85 6.50 2.38
CA ASP A 174 7.06 7.69 2.61
C ASP A 174 5.71 7.28 3.22
N ASP A 175 5.38 7.87 4.37
CA ASP A 175 4.13 7.70 5.12
C ASP A 175 3.35 9.01 5.27
N ILE A 176 3.79 10.06 4.56
CA ILE A 176 3.25 11.42 4.65
C ILE A 176 2.32 11.72 3.48
N GLN A 177 2.74 11.39 2.25
CA GLN A 177 2.01 11.73 1.03
C GLN A 177 0.60 11.11 1.00
N PHE A 178 0.45 9.89 1.53
CA PHE A 178 -0.81 9.15 1.60
C PHE A 178 -1.07 8.70 3.03
N PRO A 179 -1.82 9.47 3.84
CA PRO A 179 -2.11 9.11 5.22
C PRO A 179 -2.69 7.70 5.34
N GLY A 180 -2.14 6.89 6.25
CA GLY A 180 -2.56 5.50 6.47
C GLY A 180 -1.97 4.48 5.48
N LEU A 181 -1.19 4.94 4.48
CA LEU A 181 -0.46 4.07 3.55
C LEU A 181 1.04 4.33 3.62
N TYR A 182 1.82 3.30 3.37
CA TYR A 182 3.22 3.42 2.97
C TYR A 182 3.32 3.53 1.45
N GLN A 183 4.14 4.46 0.97
CA GLN A 183 4.70 4.44 -0.37
C GLN A 183 6.17 4.05 -0.27
N ILE A 184 6.51 2.87 -0.78
CA ILE A 184 7.80 2.23 -0.57
C ILE A 184 8.54 2.13 -1.89
N GLN A 185 9.78 2.59 -1.90
CA GLN A 185 10.70 2.44 -3.03
C GLN A 185 11.52 1.16 -2.83
N LEU A 186 11.61 0.36 -3.88
CA LEU A 186 12.29 -0.93 -3.85
C LEU A 186 13.35 -1.02 -4.95
N SER A 187 14.48 -1.64 -4.61
CA SER A 187 15.48 -2.12 -5.57
C SER A 187 15.61 -3.64 -5.54
N GLU A 188 16.29 -4.23 -6.50
CA GLU A 188 16.56 -5.67 -6.50
C GLU A 188 17.42 -6.05 -5.29
N ASP A 189 17.00 -7.11 -4.57
CA ASP A 189 17.76 -7.64 -3.43
C ASP A 189 18.72 -8.72 -3.93
N MET A 190 20.01 -8.41 -3.91
CA MET A 190 21.08 -9.28 -4.37
C MET A 190 21.66 -10.17 -3.24
N ARG A 191 21.07 -10.17 -2.04
CA ARG A 191 21.54 -10.87 -0.85
C ARG A 191 21.03 -12.30 -0.77
#